data_1c1da7a6464efa11378a72b691a8a182
#
_entry.id   1c1da7a6464efa11378a72b691a8a182
#
_cell.length_a   1.000
_cell.length_b   1.000
_cell.length_c   1.000
_cell.angle_alpha   90.00
_cell.angle_beta   90.00
_cell.angle_gamma   90.00
#
_symmetry.space_group_name_H-M   'P 1'
#
loop_
_entity.id
_entity.type
_entity.pdbx_description
1 polymer ?
#
loop_
_entity_poly.entity_id
_entity_poly.type
_entity_poly.pdbx_seq_one_letter_code
_entity_poly.pdbx_strand_id
1 'polypeptide(L)'
;MHPGGVESVAALPDQPIHGVVIANELLDNLPFRLAVFDGGWREAVIEAAADGSFSERLVVAPTEWAWLPLNAPHGARVPIQQRASEWVADVLAQLNGMLLCFDYCTALTAQLASIPWRDWLRTYRGHERGEHYLRNPGEQDITAQVCLDQLPPPSTVRSQAQFLARWGIDELVAEGKAQWAAQAATPSVASLLMRSRVSEAESLLDLAGLGGFVAVEWTSPHVT
;
A
#
# COMPACT_ATOMS: atom_id res chain seq x y z
N MET A 1 8.54 23.45 25.56
CA MET A 1 7.69 23.63 24.36
C MET A 1 8.60 23.50 23.17
N HIS A 2 8.57 22.35 22.50
CA HIS A 2 9.13 22.28 21.17
C HIS A 2 8.08 22.89 20.22
N PRO A 3 8.40 23.91 19.44
CA PRO A 3 7.57 24.31 18.32
C PRO A 3 7.75 23.23 17.26
N GLY A 4 6.89 22.23 17.27
CA GLY A 4 6.83 21.24 16.22
C GLY A 4 6.38 21.91 14.94
N GLY A 5 7.30 22.46 14.17
CA GLY A 5 7.05 22.90 12.80
C GLY A 5 6.86 21.69 11.92
N VAL A 6 5.93 21.78 10.97
CA VAL A 6 5.83 20.83 9.86
C VAL A 6 6.76 21.31 8.75
N GLU A 7 7.66 20.45 8.32
CA GLU A 7 8.56 20.69 7.20
C GLU A 7 8.18 19.75 6.04
N SER A 8 8.12 20.28 4.82
CA SER A 8 7.91 19.50 3.60
C SER A 8 9.26 19.32 2.91
N VAL A 9 9.65 18.07 2.69
CA VAL A 9 10.91 17.72 2.05
C VAL A 9 10.67 16.88 0.78
N ALA A 10 11.54 16.99 -0.20
CA ALA A 10 11.43 16.29 -1.48
C ALA A 10 12.09 14.89 -1.48
N ALA A 11 12.88 14.58 -0.45
CA ALA A 11 13.61 13.32 -0.31
C ALA A 11 13.72 12.93 1.16
N LEU A 12 14.10 11.68 1.41
CA LEU A 12 14.46 11.25 2.76
C LEU A 12 15.60 12.13 3.29
N PRO A 13 15.58 12.51 4.59
CA PRO A 13 16.65 13.30 5.18
C PRO A 13 17.98 12.52 5.19
N ASP A 14 19.09 13.22 5.02
CA ASP A 14 20.44 12.61 5.10
C ASP A 14 20.84 12.19 6.53
N GLN A 15 20.10 12.67 7.52
CA GLN A 15 20.34 12.36 8.95
C GLN A 15 19.45 11.21 9.42
N PRO A 16 19.90 10.41 10.41
CA PRO A 16 19.07 9.35 10.99
C PRO A 16 17.71 9.88 11.48
N ILE A 17 16.66 9.16 11.14
CA ILE A 17 15.28 9.45 11.55
C ILE A 17 15.04 8.77 12.91
N HIS A 18 14.69 9.53 13.93
CA HIS A 18 14.30 9.01 15.23
C HIS A 18 12.79 9.17 15.42
N GLY A 19 12.04 8.08 15.33
CA GLY A 19 10.59 8.13 15.49
C GLY A 19 9.82 7.13 14.62
N VAL A 20 8.68 7.56 14.09
CA VAL A 20 7.81 6.74 13.25
C VAL A 20 7.75 7.34 11.85
N VAL A 21 8.03 6.53 10.85
CA VAL A 21 7.73 6.83 9.44
C VAL A 21 6.42 6.16 9.09
N ILE A 22 5.47 6.91 8.56
CA ILE A 22 4.17 6.39 8.13
C ILE A 22 4.04 6.56 6.62
N ALA A 23 3.73 5.46 5.92
CA ALA A 23 3.40 5.45 4.50
C ALA A 23 1.99 4.87 4.32
N ASN A 24 1.11 5.63 3.68
CA ASN A 24 -0.25 5.20 3.40
C ASN A 24 -0.46 5.18 1.90
N GLU A 25 -0.81 4.01 1.35
CA GLU A 25 -1.01 3.80 -0.09
C GLU A 25 0.16 4.38 -0.92
N LEU A 26 1.38 4.01 -0.53
CA LEU A 26 2.61 4.45 -1.20
C LEU A 26 3.25 3.32 -2.00
N LEU A 27 3.34 2.13 -1.41
CA LEU A 27 4.11 1.04 -2.00
C LEU A 27 3.42 0.47 -3.25
N ASP A 28 2.09 0.47 -3.27
CA ASP A 28 1.25 0.03 -4.40
C ASP A 28 1.39 0.96 -5.63
N ASN A 29 1.79 2.22 -5.42
CA ASN A 29 1.99 3.25 -6.45
C ASN A 29 3.45 3.38 -6.92
N LEU A 30 4.40 2.69 -6.29
CA LEU A 30 5.80 2.72 -6.73
C LEU A 30 5.98 1.94 -8.04
N PRO A 31 6.90 2.37 -8.92
CA PRO A 31 7.16 1.70 -10.19
C PRO A 31 7.51 0.22 -10.00
N PHE A 32 6.92 -0.65 -10.81
CA PHE A 32 7.18 -2.08 -10.83
C PHE A 32 7.40 -2.59 -12.26
N ARG A 33 8.08 -3.73 -12.37
CA ARG A 33 8.17 -4.48 -13.63
C ARG A 33 7.07 -5.54 -13.63
N LEU A 34 6.67 -5.98 -14.82
CA LEU A 34 5.59 -6.95 -14.97
C LEU A 34 6.12 -8.26 -15.55
N ALA A 35 5.97 -9.35 -14.80
CA ALA A 35 6.24 -10.68 -15.29
C ALA A 35 4.95 -11.31 -15.86
N VAL A 36 5.07 -11.97 -17.02
CA VAL A 36 3.97 -12.66 -17.74
C VAL A 36 4.40 -14.09 -18.00
N PHE A 37 3.53 -15.06 -17.71
CA PHE A 37 3.80 -16.46 -17.97
C PHE A 37 3.36 -16.87 -19.37
N ASP A 38 4.34 -17.25 -20.21
CA ASP A 38 4.15 -17.71 -21.58
C ASP A 38 5.07 -18.92 -21.84
N GLY A 39 4.67 -20.09 -21.35
CA GLY A 39 5.52 -21.29 -21.34
C GLY A 39 6.74 -21.18 -20.44
N GLY A 40 6.85 -20.13 -19.67
CA GLY A 40 7.86 -19.70 -18.73
C GLY A 40 7.70 -18.22 -18.49
N TRP A 41 8.33 -17.67 -17.43
CA TRP A 41 8.23 -16.25 -17.14
C TRP A 41 8.96 -15.40 -18.17
N ARG A 42 8.31 -14.34 -18.61
CA ARG A 42 8.79 -13.30 -19.52
C ARG A 42 8.59 -11.94 -18.86
N GLU A 43 9.41 -10.98 -19.21
CA GLU A 43 9.16 -9.58 -18.82
C GLU A 43 8.32 -8.89 -19.90
N ALA A 44 7.27 -8.19 -19.50
CA ALA A 44 6.52 -7.29 -20.35
C ALA A 44 7.22 -5.92 -20.38
N VAL A 45 7.89 -5.61 -21.49
CA VAL A 45 8.46 -4.28 -21.73
C VAL A 45 7.49 -3.45 -22.57
N ILE A 46 7.46 -2.15 -22.32
CA ILE A 46 6.58 -1.23 -23.04
C ILE A 46 7.34 -0.62 -24.21
N GLU A 47 6.77 -0.71 -25.39
CA GLU A 47 7.26 -0.08 -26.62
C GLU A 47 6.33 1.06 -27.02
N ALA A 48 6.93 2.21 -27.35
CA ALA A 48 6.22 3.36 -27.90
C ALA A 48 6.30 3.30 -29.44
N ALA A 49 5.15 3.37 -30.10
CA ALA A 49 5.08 3.49 -31.54
C ALA A 49 5.21 4.96 -32.00
N ALA A 50 5.48 5.17 -33.29
CA ALA A 50 5.64 6.51 -33.86
C ALA A 50 4.38 7.38 -33.78
N ASP A 51 3.19 6.76 -33.67
CA ASP A 51 1.90 7.42 -33.48
C ASP A 51 1.58 7.76 -32.02
N GLY A 52 2.53 7.48 -31.09
CA GLY A 52 2.37 7.72 -29.67
C GLY A 52 1.60 6.63 -28.92
N SER A 53 1.19 5.55 -29.60
CA SER A 53 0.57 4.41 -28.93
C SER A 53 1.60 3.55 -28.17
N PHE A 54 1.14 2.85 -27.13
CA PHE A 54 1.96 1.92 -26.36
C PHE A 54 1.49 0.48 -26.53
N SER A 55 2.45 -0.43 -26.63
CA SER A 55 2.22 -1.87 -26.69
C SER A 55 3.18 -2.62 -25.78
N GLU A 56 2.79 -3.85 -25.39
CA GLU A 56 3.67 -4.75 -24.67
C GLU A 56 4.42 -5.65 -25.64
N ARG A 57 5.71 -5.86 -25.35
CA ARG A 57 6.50 -6.92 -25.93
C ARG A 57 7.09 -7.79 -24.84
N LEU A 58 6.93 -9.10 -24.97
CA LEU A 58 7.50 -10.06 -24.02
C LEU A 58 8.97 -10.35 -24.39
N VAL A 59 9.84 -10.17 -23.42
CA VAL A 59 11.27 -10.48 -23.52
C VAL A 59 11.64 -11.57 -22.50
N VAL A 60 12.83 -12.14 -22.65
CA VAL A 60 13.35 -13.14 -21.70
C VAL A 60 13.40 -12.53 -20.32
N ALA A 61 12.80 -13.21 -19.34
CA ALA A 61 12.85 -12.76 -17.95
C ALA A 61 14.31 -12.80 -17.43
N PRO A 62 14.69 -11.82 -16.61
CA PRO A 62 15.96 -11.82 -15.92
C PRO A 62 16.15 -13.06 -15.04
N THR A 63 17.38 -13.51 -14.89
CA THR A 63 17.72 -14.72 -14.09
C THR A 63 17.41 -14.53 -12.61
N GLU A 64 17.44 -13.31 -12.11
CA GLU A 64 17.08 -12.97 -10.74
C GLU A 64 15.61 -13.22 -10.40
N TRP A 65 14.74 -13.48 -11.40
CA TRP A 65 13.34 -13.87 -11.20
C TRP A 65 13.14 -15.39 -11.07
N ALA A 66 14.20 -16.17 -10.93
CA ALA A 66 14.13 -17.62 -10.77
C ALA A 66 13.34 -18.08 -9.52
N TRP A 67 13.05 -17.19 -8.58
CA TRP A 67 12.20 -17.42 -7.41
C TRP A 67 10.70 -17.46 -7.74
N LEU A 68 10.29 -16.99 -8.91
CA LEU A 68 8.89 -17.09 -9.36
C LEU A 68 8.45 -18.56 -9.50
N PRO A 69 7.14 -18.86 -9.33
CA PRO A 69 6.63 -20.21 -9.47
C PRO A 69 7.03 -20.84 -10.80
N LEU A 70 7.49 -22.09 -10.80
CA LEU A 70 7.87 -22.80 -12.03
C LEU A 70 6.72 -22.98 -13.00
N ASN A 71 5.48 -23.04 -12.48
CA ASN A 71 4.26 -23.19 -13.26
C ASN A 71 3.24 -22.13 -12.88
N ALA A 72 2.59 -21.57 -13.88
CA ALA A 72 1.47 -20.66 -13.74
C ALA A 72 0.51 -20.83 -14.94
N PRO A 73 -0.74 -20.38 -14.86
CA PRO A 73 -1.62 -20.34 -16.02
C PRO A 73 -1.01 -19.49 -17.16
N HIS A 74 -1.23 -19.89 -18.41
CA HIS A 74 -0.80 -19.08 -19.55
C HIS A 74 -1.45 -17.68 -19.46
N GLY A 75 -0.65 -16.64 -19.67
CA GLY A 75 -1.07 -15.25 -19.52
C GLY A 75 -1.18 -14.75 -18.06
N ALA A 76 -0.86 -15.60 -17.06
CA ALA A 76 -0.73 -15.15 -15.68
C ALA A 76 0.28 -14.01 -15.59
N ARG A 77 0.02 -13.05 -14.70
CA ARG A 77 0.87 -11.88 -14.49
C ARG A 77 1.17 -11.70 -13.03
N VAL A 78 2.35 -11.19 -12.70
CA VAL A 78 2.71 -10.77 -11.35
C VAL A 78 3.58 -9.51 -11.40
N PRO A 79 3.45 -8.61 -10.41
CA PRO A 79 4.33 -7.45 -10.31
C PRO A 79 5.69 -7.87 -9.75
N ILE A 80 6.76 -7.23 -10.21
CA ILE A 80 8.11 -7.32 -9.62
C ILE A 80 8.41 -5.96 -9.02
N GLN A 81 8.32 -5.88 -7.71
CA GLN A 81 8.22 -4.63 -6.93
C GLN A 81 9.56 -4.22 -6.31
N GLN A 82 10.62 -4.26 -7.11
CA GLN A 82 11.97 -3.93 -6.67
C GLN A 82 12.04 -2.53 -6.03
N ARG A 83 11.37 -1.52 -6.62
CA ARG A 83 11.39 -0.15 -6.09
C ARG A 83 10.73 -0.03 -4.72
N ALA A 84 9.65 -0.79 -4.47
CA ALA A 84 9.02 -0.84 -3.15
C ALA A 84 9.96 -1.48 -2.12
N SER A 85 10.62 -2.58 -2.50
CA SER A 85 11.63 -3.25 -1.65
C SER A 85 12.81 -2.34 -1.31
N GLU A 86 13.37 -1.66 -2.33
CA GLU A 86 14.46 -0.70 -2.15
C GLU A 86 14.04 0.46 -1.24
N TRP A 87 12.85 1.05 -1.47
CA TRP A 87 12.37 2.16 -0.65
C TRP A 87 12.23 1.76 0.83
N VAL A 88 11.66 0.59 1.11
CA VAL A 88 11.56 0.08 2.49
C VAL A 88 12.96 -0.12 3.08
N ALA A 89 13.89 -0.70 2.32
CA ALA A 89 15.26 -0.91 2.78
C ALA A 89 16.00 0.42 3.06
N ASP A 90 15.84 1.42 2.19
CA ASP A 90 16.44 2.75 2.34
C ASP A 90 15.93 3.47 3.60
N VAL A 91 14.60 3.40 3.84
CA VAL A 91 14.01 3.95 5.07
C VAL A 91 14.57 3.25 6.30
N LEU A 92 14.59 1.91 6.30
CA LEU A 92 15.06 1.12 7.45
C LEU A 92 16.55 1.36 7.76
N ALA A 93 17.35 1.63 6.73
CA ALA A 93 18.78 1.94 6.90
C ALA A 93 19.04 3.25 7.67
N GLN A 94 18.08 4.18 7.63
CA GLN A 94 18.18 5.49 8.29
C GLN A 94 17.30 5.62 9.53
N LEU A 95 16.41 4.64 9.76
CA LEU A 95 15.39 4.71 10.79
C LEU A 95 15.87 4.11 12.12
N ASN A 96 15.78 4.89 13.19
CA ASN A 96 15.82 4.42 14.56
C ASN A 96 14.40 4.58 15.15
N GLY A 97 13.59 3.56 14.97
CA GLY A 97 12.17 3.62 15.32
C GLY A 97 11.32 2.59 14.59
N MET A 98 10.18 3.00 14.10
CA MET A 98 9.22 2.14 13.40
C MET A 98 8.83 2.69 12.04
N LEU A 99 8.89 1.86 11.00
CA LEU A 99 8.21 2.09 9.74
C LEU A 99 6.85 1.40 9.78
N LEU A 100 5.79 2.14 9.47
CA LEU A 100 4.42 1.67 9.41
C LEU A 100 3.85 1.97 8.03
N CYS A 101 3.49 0.94 7.28
CA CYS A 101 2.83 1.08 5.99
C CYS A 101 1.40 0.53 6.06
N PHE A 102 0.45 1.27 5.47
CA PHE A 102 -0.89 0.80 5.20
C PHE A 102 -1.05 0.66 3.69
N ASP A 103 -1.38 -0.54 3.23
CA ASP A 103 -1.46 -0.79 1.79
C ASP A 103 -2.31 -2.03 1.46
N TYR A 104 -2.63 -2.21 0.19
CA TYR A 104 -3.27 -3.41 -0.33
C TYR A 104 -2.22 -4.50 -0.52
N CYS A 105 -2.18 -5.50 0.35
CA CYS A 105 -1.12 -6.49 0.34
C CYS A 105 -1.62 -7.91 0.09
N THR A 106 -0.74 -8.73 -0.47
CA THR A 106 -0.83 -10.19 -0.47
C THR A 106 0.42 -10.79 0.18
N ALA A 107 0.28 -11.95 0.80
CA ALA A 107 1.42 -12.59 1.46
C ALA A 107 2.49 -13.06 0.47
N LEU A 108 2.06 -13.62 -0.68
CA LEU A 108 2.93 -14.26 -1.65
C LEU A 108 2.61 -13.79 -3.08
N THR A 109 3.63 -13.46 -3.85
CA THR A 109 3.54 -13.14 -5.27
C THR A 109 2.86 -14.26 -6.07
N ALA A 110 3.10 -15.51 -5.72
CA ALA A 110 2.48 -16.67 -6.36
C ALA A 110 0.94 -16.68 -6.29
N GLN A 111 0.35 -16.04 -5.29
CA GLN A 111 -1.12 -15.92 -5.19
C GLN A 111 -1.70 -15.07 -6.32
N LEU A 112 -0.99 -14.01 -6.71
CA LEU A 112 -1.42 -13.13 -7.79
C LEU A 112 -1.35 -13.83 -9.16
N ALA A 113 -0.45 -14.79 -9.35
CA ALA A 113 -0.37 -15.59 -10.57
C ALA A 113 -1.61 -16.45 -10.82
N SER A 114 -2.41 -16.71 -9.79
CA SER A 114 -3.60 -17.58 -9.83
C SER A 114 -4.91 -16.84 -10.04
N ILE A 115 -4.90 -15.51 -10.05
CA ILE A 115 -6.09 -14.67 -10.18
C ILE A 115 -5.97 -13.76 -11.42
N PRO A 116 -7.10 -13.25 -11.95
CA PRO A 116 -7.06 -12.29 -13.06
C PRO A 116 -6.24 -11.06 -12.68
N TRP A 117 -5.32 -10.67 -13.54
CA TRP A 117 -4.42 -9.55 -13.24
C TRP A 117 -5.15 -8.21 -12.99
N ARG A 118 -6.35 -8.02 -13.55
CA ARG A 118 -7.19 -6.84 -13.32
C ARG A 118 -7.75 -6.73 -11.89
N ASP A 119 -7.64 -7.78 -11.09
CA ASP A 119 -8.10 -7.76 -9.71
C ASP A 119 -7.04 -7.13 -8.78
N TRP A 120 -5.76 -7.21 -9.15
CA TRP A 120 -4.65 -6.70 -8.36
C TRP A 120 -3.84 -5.57 -9.03
N LEU A 121 -3.93 -5.40 -10.35
CA LEU A 121 -3.35 -4.27 -11.10
C LEU A 121 -4.51 -3.38 -11.55
N ARG A 122 -4.59 -2.19 -11.02
CA ARG A 122 -5.70 -1.28 -11.18
C ARG A 122 -5.23 0.05 -11.72
N THR A 123 -6.12 0.76 -12.38
CA THR A 123 -5.89 2.13 -12.80
C THR A 123 -7.01 3.00 -12.30
N TYR A 124 -6.69 4.23 -11.97
CA TYR A 124 -7.66 5.23 -11.51
C TYR A 124 -7.45 6.54 -12.24
N ARG A 125 -8.55 7.17 -12.64
CA ARG A 125 -8.57 8.52 -13.19
C ARG A 125 -9.54 9.37 -12.39
N GLY A 126 -9.03 10.34 -11.65
CA GLY A 126 -9.80 10.97 -10.60
C GLY A 126 -10.13 9.93 -9.52
N HIS A 127 -11.40 9.74 -9.18
CA HIS A 127 -11.84 8.72 -8.21
C HIS A 127 -12.53 7.52 -8.87
N GLU A 128 -12.48 7.43 -10.21
CA GLU A 128 -13.12 6.36 -10.97
C GLU A 128 -12.09 5.33 -11.45
N ARG A 129 -12.51 4.07 -11.54
CA ARG A 129 -11.69 3.00 -12.08
C ARG A 129 -11.39 3.30 -13.56
N GLY A 130 -10.11 3.33 -13.91
CA GLY A 130 -9.64 3.61 -15.24
C GLY A 130 -9.69 2.40 -16.18
N GLU A 131 -9.13 2.59 -17.37
CA GLU A 131 -9.04 1.57 -18.42
C GLU A 131 -7.76 0.72 -18.28
N HIS A 132 -7.29 0.16 -19.37
CA HIS A 132 -6.02 -0.56 -19.44
C HIS A 132 -4.84 0.38 -19.13
N TYR A 133 -3.84 -0.09 -18.38
CA TYR A 133 -2.70 0.71 -17.94
C TYR A 133 -1.83 1.31 -19.07
N LEU A 134 -1.95 0.83 -20.31
CA LEU A 134 -1.32 1.43 -21.48
C LEU A 134 -2.15 2.55 -22.12
N ARG A 135 -3.38 2.77 -21.63
CA ARG A 135 -4.23 3.88 -22.11
C ARG A 135 -3.92 5.15 -21.35
N ASN A 136 -4.01 6.27 -22.05
CA ASN A 136 -3.88 7.60 -21.47
C ASN A 136 -2.66 7.71 -20.50
N PRO A 137 -1.43 7.42 -20.94
CA PRO A 137 -0.24 7.46 -20.08
C PRO A 137 -0.04 8.86 -19.50
N GLY A 138 0.22 8.92 -18.19
CA GLY A 138 0.34 10.18 -17.45
C GLY A 138 -0.98 10.81 -17.01
N GLU A 139 -2.14 10.24 -17.39
CA GLU A 139 -3.47 10.76 -17.00
C GLU A 139 -4.23 9.86 -16.02
N GLN A 140 -3.63 8.76 -15.61
CA GLN A 140 -4.20 7.81 -14.65
C GLN A 140 -3.13 7.29 -13.70
N ASP A 141 -3.53 7.02 -12.46
CA ASP A 141 -2.71 6.32 -11.50
C ASP A 141 -2.73 4.82 -11.82
N ILE A 142 -1.60 4.16 -11.63
CA ILE A 142 -1.46 2.70 -11.81
C ILE A 142 -1.04 2.13 -10.48
N THR A 143 -1.89 1.30 -9.87
CA THR A 143 -1.63 0.69 -8.57
C THR A 143 -1.54 -0.83 -8.71
N ALA A 144 -0.61 -1.44 -7.99
CA ALA A 144 -0.45 -2.88 -7.95
C ALA A 144 -0.44 -3.38 -6.51
N GLN A 145 -1.22 -4.42 -6.20
CA GLN A 145 -1.21 -5.03 -4.88
C GLN A 145 0.21 -5.38 -4.45
N VAL A 146 0.57 -5.00 -3.22
CA VAL A 146 1.91 -5.18 -2.67
C VAL A 146 2.14 -6.64 -2.27
N CYS A 147 3.23 -7.23 -2.74
CA CYS A 147 3.63 -8.60 -2.43
C CYS A 147 4.63 -8.58 -1.27
N LEU A 148 4.21 -9.04 -0.09
CA LEU A 148 5.03 -8.97 1.11
C LEU A 148 6.29 -9.85 1.04
N ASP A 149 6.28 -10.92 0.25
CA ASP A 149 7.44 -11.79 0.01
C ASP A 149 8.54 -11.13 -0.84
N GLN A 150 8.26 -9.97 -1.44
CA GLN A 150 9.25 -9.17 -2.17
C GLN A 150 9.88 -8.05 -1.32
N LEU A 151 9.35 -7.79 -0.14
CA LEU A 151 9.82 -6.73 0.75
C LEU A 151 10.82 -7.29 1.79
N PRO A 152 11.64 -6.44 2.43
CA PRO A 152 12.36 -6.83 3.63
C PRO A 152 11.40 -7.45 4.66
N PRO A 153 11.79 -8.52 5.39
CA PRO A 153 10.89 -9.20 6.30
C PRO A 153 10.28 -8.23 7.34
N PRO A 154 8.95 -8.09 7.42
CA PRO A 154 8.32 -7.22 8.41
C PRO A 154 8.36 -7.83 9.82
N SER A 155 8.36 -6.97 10.83
CA SER A 155 8.23 -7.37 12.24
C SER A 155 6.81 -7.85 12.56
N THR A 156 5.81 -7.22 11.94
CA THR A 156 4.40 -7.57 12.14
C THR A 156 3.58 -7.25 10.89
N VAL A 157 2.58 -8.10 10.64
CA VAL A 157 1.57 -7.91 9.59
C VAL A 157 0.19 -8.18 10.21
N ARG A 158 -0.74 -7.25 10.02
CA ARG A 158 -2.13 -7.38 10.50
C ARG A 158 -3.09 -6.57 9.64
N SER A 159 -4.40 -6.76 9.77
CA SER A 159 -5.34 -5.85 9.12
C SER A 159 -5.32 -4.47 9.79
N GLN A 160 -5.69 -3.41 9.05
CA GLN A 160 -5.83 -2.06 9.61
C GLN A 160 -6.81 -2.05 10.79
N ALA A 161 -7.90 -2.78 10.70
CA ALA A 161 -8.85 -2.92 11.81
C ALA A 161 -8.18 -3.49 13.07
N GLN A 162 -7.37 -4.55 12.94
CA GLN A 162 -6.62 -5.15 14.05
C GLN A 162 -5.56 -4.18 14.61
N PHE A 163 -4.90 -3.42 13.72
CA PHE A 163 -3.95 -2.40 14.14
C PHE A 163 -4.64 -1.30 14.95
N LEU A 164 -5.74 -0.74 14.45
CA LEU A 164 -6.48 0.32 15.12
C LEU A 164 -7.09 -0.13 16.46
N ALA A 165 -7.62 -1.37 16.52
CA ALA A 165 -8.12 -1.95 17.77
C ALA A 165 -7.01 -2.05 18.83
N ARG A 166 -5.78 -2.43 18.43
CA ARG A 166 -4.62 -2.44 19.34
C ARG A 166 -4.26 -1.05 19.89
N TRP A 167 -4.50 0.00 19.09
CA TRP A 167 -4.12 1.37 19.42
C TRP A 167 -5.28 2.21 19.96
N GLY A 168 -6.36 1.55 20.41
CA GLY A 168 -7.39 2.18 21.23
C GLY A 168 -8.52 2.84 20.43
N ILE A 169 -8.82 2.40 19.22
CA ILE A 169 -9.98 2.94 18.48
C ILE A 169 -11.29 2.67 19.18
N ASP A 170 -11.41 1.53 19.90
CA ASP A 170 -12.62 1.14 20.61
C ASP A 170 -12.92 2.10 21.77
N GLU A 171 -11.88 2.54 22.50
CA GLU A 171 -11.99 3.53 23.56
C GLU A 171 -12.41 4.89 23.01
N LEU A 172 -11.82 5.33 21.87
CA LEU A 172 -12.21 6.57 21.20
C LEU A 172 -13.66 6.55 20.72
N VAL A 173 -14.15 5.40 20.23
CA VAL A 173 -15.54 5.21 19.82
C VAL A 173 -16.48 5.23 21.03
N ALA A 174 -16.11 4.56 22.13
CA ALA A 174 -16.89 4.56 23.37
C ALA A 174 -17.02 5.97 23.95
N GLU A 175 -15.93 6.73 23.99
CA GLU A 175 -15.94 8.13 24.38
C GLU A 175 -16.85 8.96 23.49
N GLY A 176 -16.75 8.82 22.17
CA GLY A 176 -17.58 9.54 21.20
C GLY A 176 -19.10 9.26 21.41
N LYS A 177 -19.45 7.99 21.64
CA LYS A 177 -20.85 7.58 21.96
C LYS A 177 -21.34 8.20 23.25
N ALA A 178 -20.53 8.16 24.33
CA ALA A 178 -20.91 8.70 25.62
C ALA A 178 -21.11 10.21 25.57
N GLN A 179 -20.21 10.96 24.93
CA GLN A 179 -20.29 12.41 24.80
C GLN A 179 -21.49 12.83 23.91
N TRP A 180 -21.74 12.11 22.83
CA TRP A 180 -22.92 12.35 22.00
C TRP A 180 -24.21 12.12 22.79
N ALA A 181 -24.32 11.01 23.50
CA ALA A 181 -25.51 10.69 24.29
C ALA A 181 -25.79 11.74 25.38
N ALA A 182 -24.76 12.24 26.04
CA ALA A 182 -24.88 13.28 27.07
C ALA A 182 -25.41 14.62 26.54
N GLN A 183 -25.21 14.92 25.26
CA GLN A 183 -25.57 16.18 24.62
C GLN A 183 -26.64 16.04 23.52
N ALA A 184 -27.25 14.88 23.39
CA ALA A 184 -28.21 14.59 22.31
C ALA A 184 -29.44 15.52 22.29
N ALA A 185 -29.87 16.01 23.48
CA ALA A 185 -31.03 16.90 23.60
C ALA A 185 -30.73 18.35 23.13
N THR A 186 -29.48 18.79 23.22
CA THR A 186 -29.01 20.12 22.78
C THR A 186 -27.67 20.00 22.09
N PRO A 187 -27.66 19.54 20.80
CA PRO A 187 -26.42 19.26 20.10
C PRO A 187 -25.57 20.51 19.91
N SER A 188 -24.29 20.41 20.22
CA SER A 188 -23.27 21.40 19.91
C SER A 188 -22.38 20.92 18.74
N VAL A 189 -21.59 21.82 18.13
CA VAL A 189 -20.60 21.45 17.12
C VAL A 189 -19.65 20.37 17.64
N ALA A 190 -19.24 20.46 18.91
CA ALA A 190 -18.38 19.47 19.55
C ALA A 190 -19.05 18.09 19.62
N SER A 191 -20.35 18.02 19.99
CA SER A 191 -21.06 16.75 20.05
C SER A 191 -21.33 16.14 18.67
N LEU A 192 -21.50 16.96 17.64
CA LEU A 192 -21.58 16.48 16.25
C LEU A 192 -20.28 15.87 15.78
N LEU A 193 -19.12 16.47 16.12
CA LEU A 193 -17.80 15.88 15.86
C LEU A 193 -17.61 14.53 16.57
N MET A 194 -18.16 14.39 17.80
CA MET A 194 -18.09 13.09 18.52
C MET A 194 -18.95 12.01 17.84
N ARG A 195 -20.10 12.40 17.25
CA ARG A 195 -20.92 11.48 16.43
C ARG A 195 -20.19 11.07 15.16
N SER A 196 -19.49 11.99 14.51
CA SER A 196 -18.68 11.72 13.30
C SER A 196 -17.61 10.66 13.57
N ARG A 197 -16.90 10.74 14.71
CA ARG A 197 -15.92 9.72 15.13
C ARG A 197 -16.46 8.30 15.09
N VAL A 198 -17.72 8.11 15.49
CA VAL A 198 -18.32 6.78 15.50
C VAL A 198 -18.51 6.24 14.10
N SER A 199 -19.06 7.04 13.17
CA SER A 199 -19.27 6.62 11.79
C SER A 199 -17.96 6.49 10.99
N GLU A 200 -16.98 7.33 11.27
CA GLU A 200 -15.63 7.24 10.70
C GLU A 200 -14.92 5.96 11.14
N ALA A 201 -15.03 5.62 12.44
CA ALA A 201 -14.46 4.38 12.97
C ALA A 201 -15.13 3.13 12.37
N GLU A 202 -16.43 3.13 12.13
CA GLU A 202 -17.12 2.04 11.44
C GLU A 202 -16.52 1.79 10.04
N SER A 203 -16.24 2.85 9.29
CA SER A 203 -15.59 2.76 7.97
C SER A 203 -14.14 2.26 8.06
N LEU A 204 -13.38 2.71 9.07
CA LEU A 204 -11.98 2.32 9.29
C LEU A 204 -11.84 0.87 9.78
N LEU A 205 -12.89 0.31 10.39
CA LEU A 205 -12.89 -1.06 10.92
C LEU A 205 -13.57 -2.07 9.97
N ASP A 206 -14.27 -1.61 8.94
CA ASP A 206 -14.93 -2.50 7.97
C ASP A 206 -13.90 -3.29 7.17
N LEU A 207 -13.86 -4.60 7.40
CA LEU A 207 -12.94 -5.51 6.72
C LEU A 207 -13.19 -5.64 5.21
N ALA A 208 -14.39 -5.31 4.73
CA ALA A 208 -14.69 -5.24 3.29
C ALA A 208 -14.24 -3.91 2.66
N GLY A 209 -13.91 -2.93 3.47
CA GLY A 209 -13.41 -1.61 3.09
C GLY A 209 -12.03 -1.30 3.66
N LEU A 210 -11.89 -0.13 4.28
CA LEU A 210 -10.60 0.37 4.79
C LEU A 210 -9.99 -0.53 5.87
N GLY A 211 -10.80 -1.16 6.71
CA GLY A 211 -10.32 -2.07 7.76
C GLY A 211 -9.63 -3.33 7.24
N GLY A 212 -9.86 -3.67 5.96
CA GLY A 212 -9.21 -4.79 5.27
C GLY A 212 -7.82 -4.47 4.72
N PHE A 213 -7.38 -3.21 4.70
CA PHE A 213 -6.01 -2.85 4.36
C PHE A 213 -5.03 -3.55 5.30
N VAL A 214 -3.81 -3.73 4.86
CA VAL A 214 -2.77 -4.38 5.66
C VAL A 214 -1.89 -3.32 6.29
N ALA A 215 -1.80 -3.34 7.60
CA ALA A 215 -0.80 -2.62 8.37
C ALA A 215 0.46 -3.48 8.47
N VAL A 216 1.55 -3.01 7.88
CA VAL A 216 2.85 -3.67 7.88
C VAL A 216 3.81 -2.85 8.73
N GLU A 217 4.43 -3.47 9.72
CA GLU A 217 5.32 -2.81 10.67
C GLU A 217 6.73 -3.39 10.56
N TRP A 218 7.72 -2.51 10.49
CA TRP A 218 9.15 -2.84 10.65
C TRP A 218 9.69 -2.03 11.83
N THR A 219 10.30 -2.72 12.78
CA THR A 219 10.92 -2.08 13.93
C THR A 219 12.44 -2.16 13.75
N SER A 220 13.11 -1.01 13.88
CA SER A 220 14.57 -0.97 13.84
C SER A 220 15.14 -1.76 15.02
N PRO A 221 16.23 -2.54 14.82
CA PRO A 221 16.87 -3.30 15.89
C PRO A 221 17.49 -2.45 17.01
N HIS A 222 17.51 -1.14 16.84
CA HIS A 222 18.07 -0.20 17.82
C HIS A 222 17.04 0.37 18.81
N VAL A 223 15.78 -0.07 18.73
CA VAL A 223 14.74 0.26 19.73
C VAL A 223 14.80 -0.78 20.83
N THR A 224 15.59 -0.53 21.86
CA THR A 224 15.58 -1.24 23.16
C THR A 224 14.95 -0.35 24.23
#